data_5c23410e07a585e7edfcc888bb6f58bc
#
_entry.id   5c23410e07a585e7edfcc888bb6f58bc
#
_cell.length_a   1.000
_cell.length_b   1.000
_cell.length_c   1.000
_cell.angle_alpha   90.00
_cell.angle_beta   90.00
_cell.angle_gamma   90.00
#
_symmetry.space_group_name_H-M   'P 1'
#
loop_
_entity.id
_entity.type
_entity.pdbx_description
1 polymer ?
#
loop_
_entity_poly.entity_id
_entity_poly.type
_entity_poly.pdbx_seq_one_letter_code
_entity_poly.pdbx_strand_id
1 'polypeptide(L)'
;MKKDFTRDYTTEIFRAYAAAGMPTYEEARERVYKTELAKRDSMDAATAIAQAEIATEKITPYLLDIMAAEKTLELLERGGKGMIARAVKAVYCAYPTQPLHRGDITNRVRRFSLECPADTSTVYRWLKEARLLCAAVRGLRISDDDVERYSIAL
;
A
#
# COMPACT_ATOMS: atom_id res chain seq x y z
N MET A 1 25.09 -7.28 2.68
CA MET A 1 23.81 -6.98 3.35
C MET A 1 22.69 -7.72 2.64
N LYS A 2 21.89 -8.46 3.39
CA LYS A 2 20.79 -9.23 2.84
C LYS A 2 19.63 -8.29 2.44
N LYS A 3 19.18 -8.37 1.19
CA LYS A 3 18.03 -7.59 0.72
C LYS A 3 16.75 -8.08 1.38
N ASP A 4 15.96 -7.16 1.91
CA ASP A 4 14.64 -7.46 2.47
C ASP A 4 13.58 -7.12 1.42
N PHE A 5 13.27 -8.11 0.58
CA PHE A 5 12.31 -7.93 -0.50
C PHE A 5 10.89 -7.65 0.00
N THR A 6 10.50 -8.23 1.12
CA THR A 6 9.16 -8.01 1.70
C THR A 6 9.03 -6.57 2.17
N ARG A 7 10.06 -6.04 2.83
CA ARG A 7 10.07 -4.64 3.27
C ARG A 7 9.98 -3.69 2.07
N ASP A 8 10.82 -3.92 1.07
CA ASP A 8 10.87 -3.03 -0.09
C ASP A 8 9.57 -3.09 -0.89
N TYR A 9 9.02 -4.28 -1.10
CA TYR A 9 7.77 -4.46 -1.82
C TYR A 9 6.60 -3.81 -1.10
N THR A 10 6.45 -4.03 0.22
CA THR A 10 5.35 -3.44 0.99
C THR A 10 5.46 -1.93 1.10
N THR A 11 6.66 -1.39 1.21
CA THR A 11 6.88 0.06 1.15
C THR A 11 6.38 0.62 -0.18
N GLU A 12 6.69 -0.02 -1.29
CA GLU A 12 6.23 0.41 -2.61
C GLU A 12 4.71 0.26 -2.79
N ILE A 13 4.09 -0.75 -2.16
CA ILE A 13 2.61 -0.87 -2.13
C ILE A 13 1.99 0.40 -1.54
N PHE A 14 2.46 0.83 -0.38
CA PHE A 14 1.93 2.04 0.26
C PHE A 14 2.20 3.30 -0.57
N ARG A 15 3.37 3.39 -1.18
CA ARG A 15 3.72 4.53 -2.02
C ARG A 15 2.88 4.59 -3.29
N ALA A 16 2.65 3.46 -3.94
CA ALA A 16 1.79 3.38 -5.13
C ALA A 16 0.34 3.73 -4.78
N TYR A 17 -0.14 3.27 -3.64
CA TYR A 17 -1.46 3.61 -3.13
C TYR A 17 -1.61 5.12 -2.93
N ALA A 18 -0.62 5.74 -2.29
CA ALA A 18 -0.62 7.19 -2.08
C ALA A 18 -0.52 7.97 -3.40
N ALA A 19 0.33 7.52 -4.34
CA ALA A 19 0.46 8.14 -5.66
C ALA A 19 -0.83 8.09 -6.45
N ALA A 20 -1.65 7.05 -6.25
CA ALA A 20 -2.97 6.92 -6.86
C ALA A 20 -4.04 7.78 -6.17
N GLY A 21 -3.71 8.49 -5.08
CA GLY A 21 -4.64 9.34 -4.33
C GLY A 21 -5.41 8.60 -3.26
N MET A 22 -4.88 7.48 -2.77
CA MET A 22 -5.51 6.64 -1.74
C MET A 22 -6.94 6.20 -2.12
N PRO A 23 -7.14 5.63 -3.31
CA PRO A 23 -8.48 5.23 -3.74
C PRO A 23 -8.94 3.97 -3.03
N THR A 24 -10.26 3.73 -3.04
CA THR A 24 -10.77 2.40 -2.75
C THR A 24 -10.39 1.45 -3.90
N TYR A 25 -10.44 0.15 -3.65
CA TYR A 25 -10.24 -0.86 -4.70
C TYR A 25 -11.22 -0.63 -5.88
N GLU A 26 -12.48 -0.36 -5.57
CA GLU A 26 -13.51 -0.12 -6.59
C GLU A 26 -13.19 1.11 -7.44
N GLU A 27 -12.76 2.20 -6.81
CA GLU A 27 -12.36 3.41 -7.52
C GLU A 27 -11.15 3.17 -8.42
N ALA A 28 -10.14 2.45 -7.92
CA ALA A 28 -8.94 2.12 -8.69
C ALA A 28 -9.29 1.25 -9.90
N ARG A 29 -10.13 0.24 -9.70
CA ARG A 29 -10.60 -0.65 -10.77
C ARG A 29 -11.36 0.12 -11.85
N GLU A 30 -12.24 1.01 -11.44
CA GLU A 30 -13.00 1.87 -12.34
C GLU A 30 -12.09 2.77 -13.18
N ARG A 31 -11.06 3.35 -12.59
CA ARG A 31 -10.07 4.17 -13.31
C ARG A 31 -9.32 3.36 -14.36
N VAL A 32 -8.90 2.15 -14.02
CA VAL A 32 -8.23 1.24 -14.96
C VAL A 32 -9.16 0.91 -16.12
N TYR A 33 -10.41 0.56 -15.81
CA TYR A 33 -11.42 0.25 -16.82
C TYR A 33 -11.66 1.42 -17.78
N LYS A 34 -11.84 2.63 -17.25
CA LYS A 34 -12.03 3.83 -18.07
C LYS A 34 -10.85 4.13 -18.97
N THR A 35 -9.63 3.95 -18.46
CA THR A 35 -8.41 4.13 -19.25
C THR A 35 -8.35 3.11 -20.40
N GLU A 36 -8.65 1.85 -20.10
CA GLU A 36 -8.65 0.79 -21.11
C GLU A 36 -9.76 1.00 -22.14
N LEU A 37 -10.92 1.48 -21.71
CA LEU A 37 -12.03 1.81 -22.64
C LEU A 37 -11.66 2.97 -23.57
N ALA A 38 -11.02 4.01 -23.04
CA ALA A 38 -10.61 5.18 -23.82
C ALA A 38 -9.59 4.84 -24.92
N LYS A 39 -8.73 3.82 -24.67
CA LYS A 39 -7.78 3.34 -25.69
C LYS A 39 -8.47 2.68 -26.90
N ARG A 40 -9.74 2.39 -26.80
CA ARG A 40 -10.53 1.64 -27.80
C ARG A 40 -11.68 2.45 -28.38
N ASP A 41 -11.52 3.76 -28.42
CA ASP A 41 -12.56 4.69 -28.88
C ASP A 41 -12.91 4.55 -30.37
N SER A 42 -12.00 3.98 -31.18
CA SER A 42 -12.22 3.71 -32.58
C SER A 42 -12.99 2.42 -32.87
N MET A 43 -13.24 1.60 -31.85
CA MET A 43 -13.96 0.33 -31.96
C MET A 43 -15.47 0.56 -31.77
N ASP A 44 -16.28 -0.43 -32.20
CA ASP A 44 -17.69 -0.42 -31.81
C ASP A 44 -17.84 -0.61 -30.30
N ALA A 45 -18.92 -0.07 -29.73
CA ALA A 45 -19.10 0.01 -28.28
C ALA A 45 -19.05 -1.38 -27.59
N ALA A 46 -19.70 -2.38 -28.17
CA ALA A 46 -19.76 -3.73 -27.58
C ALA A 46 -18.37 -4.38 -27.52
N THR A 47 -17.59 -4.28 -28.59
CA THR A 47 -16.23 -4.84 -28.67
C THR A 47 -15.30 -4.08 -27.74
N ALA A 48 -15.38 -2.75 -27.71
CA ALA A 48 -14.56 -1.91 -26.82
C ALA A 48 -14.78 -2.26 -25.35
N ILE A 49 -16.03 -2.40 -24.93
CA ILE A 49 -16.40 -2.76 -23.54
C ILE A 49 -15.86 -4.14 -23.19
N ALA A 50 -16.08 -5.15 -24.03
CA ALA A 50 -15.61 -6.51 -23.77
C ALA A 50 -14.09 -6.58 -23.66
N GLN A 51 -13.36 -5.92 -24.55
CA GLN A 51 -11.90 -5.90 -24.51
C GLN A 51 -11.36 -5.10 -23.33
N ALA A 52 -12.01 -3.99 -22.96
CA ALA A 52 -11.62 -3.20 -21.79
C ALA A 52 -11.78 -3.99 -20.49
N GLU A 53 -12.82 -4.79 -20.35
CA GLU A 53 -13.02 -5.66 -19.18
C GLU A 53 -11.90 -6.70 -19.08
N ILE A 54 -11.54 -7.35 -20.19
CA ILE A 54 -10.45 -8.32 -20.24
C ILE A 54 -9.11 -7.66 -19.86
N ALA A 55 -8.83 -6.47 -20.42
CA ALA A 55 -7.60 -5.73 -20.15
C ALA A 55 -7.52 -5.30 -18.68
N THR A 56 -8.64 -4.90 -18.07
CA THR A 56 -8.71 -4.53 -16.66
C THR A 56 -8.33 -5.71 -15.76
N GLU A 57 -8.79 -6.91 -16.08
CA GLU A 57 -8.44 -8.12 -15.33
C GLU A 57 -6.95 -8.45 -15.42
N LYS A 58 -6.27 -8.13 -16.52
CA LYS A 58 -4.83 -8.35 -16.69
C LYS A 58 -3.96 -7.46 -15.80
N ILE A 59 -4.51 -6.39 -15.23
CA ILE A 59 -3.80 -5.47 -14.34
C ILE A 59 -4.01 -5.86 -12.87
N THR A 60 -4.44 -7.10 -12.62
CA THR A 60 -4.72 -7.64 -11.30
C THR A 60 -3.61 -7.41 -10.25
N PRO A 61 -2.30 -7.59 -10.54
CA PRO A 61 -1.27 -7.32 -9.53
C PRO A 61 -1.31 -5.89 -8.97
N TYR A 62 -1.49 -4.89 -9.81
CA TYR A 62 -1.61 -3.50 -9.36
C TYR A 62 -2.85 -3.31 -8.48
N LEU A 63 -3.99 -3.87 -8.88
CA LEU A 63 -5.24 -3.75 -8.13
C LEU A 63 -5.16 -4.49 -6.80
N LEU A 64 -4.47 -5.63 -6.74
CA LEU A 64 -4.24 -6.35 -5.49
C LEU A 64 -3.35 -5.55 -4.54
N ASP A 65 -2.36 -4.83 -5.05
CA ASP A 65 -1.52 -3.95 -4.23
C ASP A 65 -2.34 -2.81 -3.63
N ILE A 66 -3.19 -2.16 -4.43
CA ILE A 66 -4.09 -1.10 -3.95
C ILE A 66 -5.04 -1.64 -2.86
N MET A 67 -5.63 -2.80 -3.10
CA MET A 67 -6.52 -3.46 -2.14
C MET A 67 -5.78 -3.77 -0.83
N ALA A 68 -4.54 -4.26 -0.93
CA ALA A 68 -3.75 -4.59 0.26
C ALA A 68 -3.46 -3.36 1.12
N ALA A 69 -3.11 -2.23 0.51
CA ALA A 69 -2.87 -0.98 1.23
C ALA A 69 -4.15 -0.46 1.89
N GLU A 70 -5.23 -0.39 1.15
CA GLU A 70 -6.53 0.05 1.66
C GLU A 70 -6.97 -0.81 2.85
N LYS A 71 -6.94 -2.13 2.69
CA LYS A 71 -7.36 -3.08 3.72
C LYS A 71 -6.48 -3.01 4.96
N THR A 72 -5.18 -2.86 4.78
CA THR A 72 -4.23 -2.74 5.89
C THR A 72 -4.56 -1.52 6.76
N LEU A 73 -4.74 -0.36 6.14
CA LEU A 73 -5.08 0.86 6.89
C LEU A 73 -6.43 0.74 7.59
N GLU A 74 -7.41 0.14 6.93
CA GLU A 74 -8.72 -0.11 7.52
C GLU A 74 -8.63 -1.03 8.75
N LEU A 75 -7.88 -2.13 8.65
CA LEU A 75 -7.70 -3.07 9.75
C LEU A 75 -6.96 -2.42 10.94
N LEU A 76 -5.97 -1.58 10.68
CA LEU A 76 -5.26 -0.85 11.73
C LEU A 76 -6.20 0.10 12.46
N GLU A 77 -7.02 0.85 11.75
CA GLU A 77 -7.98 1.79 12.35
C GLU A 77 -9.05 1.06 13.15
N ARG A 78 -9.62 -0.01 12.63
CA ARG A 78 -10.62 -0.82 13.33
C ARG A 78 -10.07 -1.52 14.57
N GLY A 79 -8.78 -1.90 14.53
CA GLY A 79 -8.12 -2.59 15.64
C GLY A 79 -7.62 -1.67 16.75
N GLY A 80 -7.96 -0.39 16.73
CA GLY A 80 -7.49 0.57 17.71
C GLY A 80 -6.03 0.99 17.51
N LYS A 81 -5.48 0.75 16.33
CA LYS A 81 -4.09 1.05 15.97
C LYS A 81 -4.00 2.23 14.98
N GLY A 82 -4.86 3.23 15.16
CA GLY A 82 -4.90 4.42 14.32
C GLY A 82 -3.58 5.18 14.27
N MET A 83 -2.79 5.15 15.35
CA MET A 83 -1.46 5.78 15.37
C MET A 83 -0.50 5.10 14.40
N ILE A 84 -0.61 3.79 14.23
CA ILE A 84 0.20 3.04 13.26
C ILE A 84 -0.21 3.45 11.83
N ALA A 85 -1.51 3.55 11.57
CA ALA A 85 -2.00 4.03 10.28
C ALA A 85 -1.50 5.45 9.97
N ARG A 86 -1.49 6.33 10.97
CA ARG A 86 -0.95 7.69 10.82
C ARG A 86 0.55 7.67 10.52
N ALA A 87 1.31 6.79 11.18
CA ALA A 87 2.73 6.64 10.91
C ALA A 87 3.00 6.22 9.46
N VAL A 88 2.24 5.26 8.94
CA VAL A 88 2.32 4.84 7.53
C VAL A 88 2.08 6.02 6.59
N LYS A 89 1.02 6.78 6.84
CA LYS A 89 0.67 7.95 6.01
C LYS A 89 1.76 9.01 6.05
N ALA A 90 2.32 9.29 7.22
CA ALA A 90 3.36 10.32 7.39
C ALA A 90 4.71 9.92 6.78
N VAL A 91 5.05 8.64 6.82
CA VAL A 91 6.38 8.15 6.42
C VAL A 91 6.39 7.62 4.98
N TYR A 92 5.47 6.72 4.65
CA TYR A 92 5.45 6.08 3.33
C TYR A 92 4.60 6.81 2.30
N CYS A 93 3.53 7.45 2.72
CA CYS A 93 2.58 8.09 1.80
C CYS A 93 2.89 9.56 1.55
N ALA A 94 3.90 10.13 2.21
CA ALA A 94 4.32 11.49 1.97
C ALA A 94 5.12 11.61 0.67
N TYR A 95 4.86 12.65 -0.11
CA TYR A 95 5.54 12.91 -1.38
C TYR A 95 5.59 11.68 -2.31
N PRO A 96 4.44 11.06 -2.61
CA PRO A 96 4.41 9.75 -3.26
C PRO A 96 4.88 9.75 -4.72
N THR A 97 4.89 10.91 -5.38
CA THR A 97 5.34 11.05 -6.77
C THR A 97 6.84 11.36 -6.89
N GLN A 98 7.50 11.59 -5.76
CA GLN A 98 8.93 11.86 -5.72
C GLN A 98 9.70 10.57 -5.38
N PRO A 99 10.87 10.32 -6.01
CA PRO A 99 11.67 9.15 -5.65
C PRO A 99 12.20 9.29 -4.21
N LEU A 100 12.33 8.16 -3.52
CA LEU A 100 12.95 8.13 -2.20
C LEU A 100 14.46 8.25 -2.33
N HIS A 101 15.03 9.20 -1.61
CA HIS A 101 16.45 9.36 -1.47
C HIS A 101 16.93 8.79 -0.13
N ARG A 102 18.22 8.52 -0.04
CA ARG A 102 18.82 8.03 1.20
C ARG A 102 18.53 9.02 2.34
N GLY A 103 18.02 8.50 3.44
CA GLY A 103 17.71 9.31 4.63
C GLY A 103 16.30 9.88 4.66
N ASP A 104 15.53 9.81 3.59
CA ASP A 104 14.16 10.35 3.56
C ASP A 104 13.27 9.68 4.60
N ILE A 105 13.29 8.35 4.66
CA ILE A 105 12.49 7.60 5.65
C ILE A 105 12.90 7.97 7.06
N THR A 106 14.21 7.99 7.34
CA THR A 106 14.73 8.37 8.66
C THR A 106 14.28 9.77 9.07
N ASN A 107 14.33 10.74 8.15
CA ASN A 107 13.91 12.11 8.42
C ASN A 107 12.40 12.20 8.69
N ARG A 108 11.60 11.45 7.94
CA ARG A 108 10.14 11.41 8.14
C ARG A 108 9.76 10.75 9.47
N VAL A 109 10.48 9.70 9.86
CA VAL A 109 10.28 9.05 11.16
C VAL A 109 10.61 10.01 12.29
N ARG A 110 11.73 10.73 12.22
CA ARG A 110 12.11 11.74 13.21
C ARG A 110 11.05 12.84 13.33
N ARG A 111 10.59 13.35 12.20
CA ARG A 111 9.55 14.39 12.17
C ARG A 111 8.26 13.91 12.80
N PHE A 112 7.80 12.72 12.43
CA PHE A 112 6.59 12.13 13.00
C PHE A 112 6.73 11.90 14.52
N SER A 113 7.89 11.43 14.96
CA SER A 113 8.20 11.23 16.38
C SER A 113 8.10 12.53 17.20
N LEU A 114 8.38 13.67 16.61
CA LEU A 114 8.22 14.97 17.27
C LEU A 114 6.75 15.41 17.38
N GLU A 115 5.89 14.91 16.50
CA GLU A 115 4.47 15.28 16.46
C GLU A 115 3.58 14.34 17.26
N CYS A 116 4.09 13.19 17.69
CA CYS A 116 3.31 12.21 18.44
C CYS A 116 4.10 11.74 19.67
N PRO A 117 3.41 11.22 20.72
CA PRO A 117 4.06 10.78 21.94
C PRO A 117 4.71 9.40 21.79
N ALA A 118 5.64 9.26 20.85
CA ALA A 118 6.35 8.02 20.60
C ALA A 118 7.78 8.33 20.17
N ASP A 119 8.73 7.52 20.60
CA ASP A 119 10.11 7.64 20.15
C ASP A 119 10.31 7.02 18.77
N THR A 120 11.46 7.25 18.15
CA THR A 120 11.76 6.74 16.82
C THR A 120 11.75 5.22 16.75
N SER A 121 12.23 4.53 17.80
CA SER A 121 12.21 3.07 17.88
C SER A 121 10.78 2.53 17.82
N THR A 122 9.87 3.15 18.54
CA THR A 122 8.44 2.80 18.53
C THR A 122 7.84 3.02 17.14
N VAL A 123 8.15 4.14 16.50
CA VAL A 123 7.66 4.43 15.14
C VAL A 123 8.15 3.38 14.15
N TYR A 124 9.43 3.00 14.20
CA TYR A 124 9.96 1.94 13.33
C TYR A 124 9.26 0.61 13.55
N ARG A 125 8.97 0.27 14.80
CA ARG A 125 8.21 -0.95 15.13
C ARG A 125 6.80 -0.91 14.57
N TRP A 126 6.12 0.23 14.65
CA TRP A 126 4.80 0.44 14.05
C TRP A 126 4.82 0.25 12.54
N LEU A 127 5.82 0.82 11.87
CA LEU A 127 5.96 0.68 10.43
C LEU A 127 6.21 -0.78 10.03
N LYS A 128 7.00 -1.50 10.81
CA LYS A 128 7.22 -2.93 10.57
C LYS A 128 5.93 -3.72 10.74
N GLU A 129 5.15 -3.45 11.78
CA GLU A 129 3.85 -4.11 11.99
C GLU A 129 2.91 -3.86 10.81
N ALA A 130 2.83 -2.63 10.33
CA ALA A 130 2.02 -2.28 9.17
C ALA A 130 2.47 -3.01 7.90
N ARG A 131 3.79 -3.06 7.65
CA ARG A 131 4.33 -3.78 6.49
C ARG A 131 4.02 -5.27 6.54
N LEU A 132 4.14 -5.89 7.72
CA LEU A 132 3.85 -7.31 7.88
C LEU A 132 2.36 -7.60 7.69
N LEU A 133 1.49 -6.74 8.20
CA LEU A 133 0.05 -6.86 7.96
C LEU A 133 -0.27 -6.70 6.48
N CYS A 134 0.33 -5.73 5.82
CA CYS A 134 0.17 -5.51 4.38
C CYS A 134 0.64 -6.74 3.59
N ALA A 135 1.79 -7.32 3.96
CA ALA A 135 2.30 -8.53 3.34
C ALA A 135 1.32 -9.70 3.48
N ALA A 136 0.75 -9.88 4.68
CA ALA A 136 -0.25 -10.91 4.93
C ALA A 136 -1.50 -10.71 4.08
N VAL A 137 -2.04 -9.50 4.04
CA VAL A 137 -3.22 -9.17 3.24
C VAL A 137 -2.96 -9.39 1.75
N ARG A 138 -1.76 -9.03 1.29
CA ARG A 138 -1.36 -9.20 -0.13
C ARG A 138 -1.10 -10.66 -0.50
N GLY A 139 -0.95 -11.53 0.49
CA GLY A 139 -0.62 -12.94 0.28
C GLY A 139 0.87 -13.23 0.14
N LEU A 140 1.73 -12.33 0.61
CA LEU A 140 3.17 -12.53 0.65
C LEU A 140 3.54 -13.40 1.84
N ARG A 141 4.67 -14.12 1.70
CA ARG A 141 5.15 -14.99 2.78
C ARG A 141 5.73 -14.20 3.93
N ILE A 142 5.29 -14.52 5.15
CA ILE A 142 5.80 -13.94 6.39
C ILE A 142 6.37 -15.06 7.26
N SER A 143 7.41 -14.76 8.07
CA SER A 143 7.96 -15.74 9.00
C SER A 143 6.96 -16.03 10.14
N ASP A 144 6.97 -17.27 10.65
CA ASP A 144 6.12 -17.66 11.78
C ASP A 144 6.42 -16.82 13.04
N ASP A 145 7.70 -16.46 13.26
CA ASP A 145 8.10 -15.61 14.37
C ASP A 145 7.45 -14.22 14.29
N ASP A 146 7.37 -13.64 13.10
CA ASP A 146 6.73 -12.33 12.89
C ASP A 146 5.21 -12.43 13.05
N VAL A 147 4.59 -13.50 12.57
CA VAL A 147 3.15 -13.75 12.76
C VAL A 147 2.81 -13.77 14.25
N GLU A 148 3.59 -14.51 15.04
CA GLU A 148 3.38 -14.63 16.48
C GLU A 148 3.65 -13.30 17.20
N ARG A 149 4.81 -12.66 16.91
CA ARG A 149 5.23 -11.41 17.57
C ARG A 149 4.24 -10.27 17.40
N TYR A 150 3.66 -10.13 16.21
CA TYR A 150 2.77 -9.02 15.90
C TYR A 150 1.30 -9.41 15.88
N SER A 151 0.97 -10.64 16.29
CA SER A 151 -0.42 -11.16 16.35
C SER A 151 -1.18 -10.93 15.05
N ILE A 152 -0.53 -11.24 13.92
CA ILE A 152 -1.13 -11.06 12.61
C ILE A 152 -2.17 -12.16 12.36
N ALA A 153 -3.43 -11.76 12.18
CA ALA A 153 -4.51 -12.66 11.81
C ALA A 153 -4.46 -12.90 10.29
N LEU A 154 -4.22 -14.15 9.92
CA LEU A 154 -4.19 -14.57 8.51
C LEU A 154 -5.52 -15.16 8.07
#